data_058a47959b48359abccac9f0028f257e
#
_entry.id   058a47959b48359abccac9f0028f257e
#
_cell.length_a   1.000
_cell.length_b   1.000
_cell.length_c   1.000
_cell.angle_alpha   90.00
_cell.angle_beta   90.00
_cell.angle_gamma   90.00
#
_symmetry.space_group_name_H-M   'P 1'
#
loop_
_entity.id
_entity.type
_entity.pdbx_description
1 polymer ?
#
loop_
_entity_poly.entity_id
_entity_poly.type
_entity_poly.pdbx_seq_one_letter_code
_entity_poly.pdbx_strand_id
1 'polypeptide(L)'
;MISCSDNFLSLVLDGRDWKALELAVLRLLEHCGWTNLQYVGESGDRGADILGVRFNPQAKTQESYLFQVKAVTADNYVGSGAVDQAVCGQGFYGSKIAVVVTNGEFRQSAYVRRDELNRLNSNVRLWNGSFLESLLARFPEASAWRKPLRPYQLEISDRVVTRFEMGAHRAFFIVATGLGKTVIASDIARRLYAQGMRRILVVCHSVPLAIQLQQSFWGQIGKPIKTRLFLDGRIPVPIDGINFGLYQTLFVNLGGLEPGAFDVIIVDEAHHARANAFETCISHLRPKFLVGMTATPWRQDGLTLERMFGEPLAKMSLVDGMRMHYLAQVDYRLMCDNINWHEVSSLAHQHLTISDLNKRLFLPQRDETIVDAIKRVMTSLARPKIAVFSPSVAHAKSFARLLNLSGVSAGCVTSEDRPRAHKTLLDFSSDRLTAITAVDILNEGIDVPDINVLVFLRATHSRRIFVQQLGRGLRLGRGKTHTIVMDFVTDIRRLALVKELNDESKGKTRGTTPETVYLKDGVVTFSDPKAQRFVDAWLSDVASLEDKADAEKLEFPTMKEE
;
A
#
# COMPACT_ATOMS: atom_id res chain seq x y z
N MET A 1 9.78 -30.43 -25.08
CA MET A 1 9.27 -29.03 -25.24
C MET A 1 7.95 -29.01 -24.50
N ILE A 2 7.96 -28.46 -23.28
CA ILE A 2 6.74 -28.30 -22.47
C ILE A 2 5.98 -27.12 -23.10
N SER A 3 4.75 -27.38 -23.54
CA SER A 3 3.94 -26.38 -24.23
C SER A 3 3.65 -25.22 -23.28
N CYS A 4 3.62 -24.01 -23.79
CA CYS A 4 3.40 -22.76 -23.03
C CYS A 4 2.00 -22.71 -22.35
N SER A 5 1.08 -23.63 -22.72
CA SER A 5 -0.26 -23.78 -22.16
C SER A 5 -0.29 -24.38 -20.76
N ASP A 6 0.72 -25.14 -20.36
CA ASP A 6 0.74 -25.85 -19.08
C ASP A 6 0.97 -24.94 -17.86
N ASN A 7 1.30 -23.66 -18.06
CA ASN A 7 1.88 -22.87 -17.00
C ASN A 7 0.91 -22.00 -16.20
N PHE A 8 -0.30 -21.76 -16.68
CA PHE A 8 -1.19 -20.77 -16.07
C PHE A 8 -2.52 -21.36 -15.58
N LEU A 9 -3.12 -22.24 -16.39
CA LEU A 9 -4.39 -22.89 -16.06
C LEU A 9 -4.19 -24.29 -15.47
N SER A 10 -3.05 -24.96 -15.74
CA SER A 10 -2.76 -26.30 -15.24
C SER A 10 -2.68 -26.41 -13.71
N LEU A 11 -2.41 -25.31 -13.01
CA LEU A 11 -2.47 -25.24 -11.54
C LEU A 11 -3.88 -25.38 -10.97
N VAL A 12 -4.90 -25.31 -11.83
CA VAL A 12 -6.32 -25.24 -11.42
C VAL A 12 -7.13 -26.42 -11.91
N LEU A 13 -6.58 -27.22 -12.85
CA LEU A 13 -7.31 -28.28 -13.54
C LEU A 13 -7.84 -29.41 -12.64
N ASP A 14 -7.37 -29.53 -11.39
CA ASP A 14 -7.90 -30.49 -10.43
C ASP A 14 -8.97 -29.93 -9.50
N GLY A 15 -9.41 -28.68 -9.72
CA GLY A 15 -10.60 -28.08 -9.08
C GLY A 15 -10.50 -27.82 -7.57
N ARG A 16 -9.33 -28.01 -6.98
CA ARG A 16 -9.12 -27.93 -5.53
C ARG A 16 -8.67 -26.55 -5.06
N ASP A 17 -8.19 -25.69 -5.96
CA ASP A 17 -7.64 -24.39 -5.64
C ASP A 17 -8.33 -23.28 -6.48
N TRP A 18 -9.58 -23.00 -6.13
CA TRP A 18 -10.37 -21.96 -6.78
C TRP A 18 -9.72 -20.56 -6.70
N LYS A 19 -8.99 -20.26 -5.61
CA LYS A 19 -8.23 -19.02 -5.47
C LYS A 19 -7.07 -18.91 -6.46
N ALA A 20 -6.44 -20.02 -6.82
CA ALA A 20 -5.39 -20.03 -7.84
C ALA A 20 -5.95 -19.59 -9.20
N LEU A 21 -7.17 -20.01 -9.56
CA LEU A 21 -7.83 -19.55 -10.80
C LEU A 21 -8.13 -18.04 -10.74
N GLU A 22 -8.65 -17.54 -9.64
CA GLU A 22 -8.93 -16.12 -9.48
C GLU A 22 -7.66 -15.26 -9.64
N LEU A 23 -6.56 -15.65 -8.99
CA LEU A 23 -5.27 -14.98 -9.12
C LEU A 23 -4.66 -15.13 -10.52
N ALA A 24 -4.88 -16.27 -11.18
CA ALA A 24 -4.46 -16.49 -12.56
C ALA A 24 -5.22 -15.56 -13.53
N VAL A 25 -6.53 -15.44 -13.36
CA VAL A 25 -7.37 -14.50 -14.13
C VAL A 25 -6.94 -13.07 -13.86
N LEU A 26 -6.71 -12.70 -12.60
CA LEU A 26 -6.22 -11.38 -12.22
C LEU A 26 -4.90 -11.02 -12.93
N ARG A 27 -3.95 -11.97 -12.97
CA ARG A 27 -2.68 -11.79 -13.67
C ARG A 27 -2.88 -11.65 -15.19
N LEU A 28 -3.78 -12.43 -15.77
CA LEU A 28 -4.12 -12.34 -17.19
C LEU A 28 -4.68 -10.95 -17.53
N LEU A 29 -5.59 -10.44 -16.72
CA LEU A 29 -6.17 -9.11 -16.89
C LEU A 29 -5.09 -8.01 -16.81
N GLU A 30 -4.20 -8.10 -15.82
CA GLU A 30 -3.11 -7.14 -15.63
C GLU A 30 -2.18 -7.09 -16.86
N HIS A 31 -1.72 -8.25 -17.35
CA HIS A 31 -0.88 -8.32 -18.53
C HIS A 31 -1.58 -7.84 -19.81
N CYS A 32 -2.90 -8.03 -19.91
CA CYS A 32 -3.72 -7.53 -21.02
C CYS A 32 -4.07 -6.04 -20.94
N GLY A 33 -3.49 -5.31 -19.99
CA GLY A 33 -3.60 -3.85 -19.92
C GLY A 33 -4.82 -3.32 -19.18
N TRP A 34 -5.45 -4.13 -18.31
CA TRP A 34 -6.49 -3.66 -17.41
C TRP A 34 -5.90 -2.79 -16.29
N THR A 35 -6.67 -1.85 -15.79
CA THR A 35 -6.26 -0.89 -14.76
C THR A 35 -7.14 -1.01 -13.53
N ASN A 36 -6.70 -0.44 -12.41
CA ASN A 36 -7.45 -0.43 -11.13
C ASN A 36 -7.94 -1.82 -10.72
N LEU A 37 -7.13 -2.84 -10.98
CA LEU A 37 -7.45 -4.20 -10.63
C LEU A 37 -7.43 -4.40 -9.12
N GLN A 38 -8.55 -4.88 -8.56
CA GLN A 38 -8.69 -5.21 -7.15
C GLN A 38 -9.14 -6.66 -7.01
N TYR A 39 -8.42 -7.42 -6.23
CA TYR A 39 -8.85 -8.75 -5.79
C TYR A 39 -9.80 -8.58 -4.60
N VAL A 40 -11.02 -9.07 -4.72
CA VAL A 40 -12.08 -8.95 -3.72
C VAL A 40 -12.66 -10.30 -3.31
N GLY A 41 -12.13 -11.41 -3.85
CA GLY A 41 -12.57 -12.79 -3.63
C GLY A 41 -12.34 -13.27 -2.20
N GLU A 42 -13.14 -12.80 -1.26
CA GLU A 42 -13.20 -13.24 0.13
C GLU A 42 -14.65 -13.59 0.52
N SER A 43 -14.84 -14.20 1.69
CA SER A 43 -16.18 -14.48 2.18
C SER A 43 -17.01 -13.19 2.30
N GLY A 44 -18.16 -13.13 1.62
CA GLY A 44 -19.04 -11.96 1.60
C GLY A 44 -18.78 -10.99 0.44
N ASP A 45 -18.06 -11.41 -0.59
CA ASP A 45 -17.65 -10.65 -1.79
C ASP A 45 -18.80 -10.07 -2.64
N ARG A 46 -20.05 -10.35 -2.28
CA ARG A 46 -21.25 -9.90 -2.99
C ARG A 46 -21.32 -10.37 -4.45
N GLY A 47 -20.66 -11.48 -4.79
CA GLY A 47 -20.65 -12.03 -6.15
C GLY A 47 -19.61 -11.38 -7.07
N ALA A 48 -18.49 -10.95 -6.51
CA ALA A 48 -17.35 -10.43 -7.25
C ALA A 48 -16.05 -11.00 -6.70
N ASP A 49 -15.17 -11.51 -7.54
CA ASP A 49 -13.83 -11.96 -7.16
C ASP A 49 -12.77 -10.94 -7.58
N ILE A 50 -12.99 -10.26 -8.73
CA ILE A 50 -12.08 -9.24 -9.24
C ILE A 50 -12.88 -8.03 -9.74
N LEU A 51 -12.42 -6.84 -9.42
CA LEU A 51 -12.88 -5.59 -10.00
C LEU A 51 -11.77 -5.00 -10.88
N GLY A 52 -12.14 -4.35 -11.99
CA GLY A 52 -11.16 -3.74 -12.86
C GLY A 52 -11.77 -2.69 -13.79
N VAL A 53 -10.90 -1.91 -14.40
CA VAL A 53 -11.27 -0.87 -15.37
C VAL A 53 -10.53 -1.10 -16.67
N ARG A 54 -11.20 -0.91 -17.80
CA ARG A 54 -10.60 -0.97 -19.13
C ARG A 54 -11.02 0.24 -19.95
N PHE A 55 -10.06 0.81 -20.67
CA PHE A 55 -10.36 1.85 -21.65
C PHE A 55 -11.05 1.23 -22.87
N ASN A 56 -12.22 1.77 -23.22
CA ASN A 56 -12.93 1.43 -24.45
C ASN A 56 -12.55 2.45 -25.54
N PRO A 57 -11.78 2.05 -26.57
CA PRO A 57 -11.32 2.97 -27.61
C PRO A 57 -12.48 3.53 -28.47
N GLN A 58 -13.55 2.74 -28.66
CA GLN A 58 -14.70 3.14 -29.48
C GLN A 58 -15.56 4.19 -28.77
N ALA A 59 -15.83 3.97 -27.47
CA ALA A 59 -16.60 4.90 -26.64
C ALA A 59 -15.74 6.05 -26.07
N LYS A 60 -14.41 5.98 -26.18
CA LYS A 60 -13.42 6.89 -25.57
C LYS A 60 -13.62 7.07 -24.06
N THR A 61 -14.14 6.05 -23.40
CA THR A 61 -14.45 6.07 -21.96
C THR A 61 -13.78 4.92 -21.24
N GLN A 62 -13.57 5.09 -19.94
CA GLN A 62 -13.21 4.00 -19.07
C GLN A 62 -14.48 3.24 -18.67
N GLU A 63 -14.45 1.90 -18.78
CA GLU A 63 -15.54 1.03 -18.39
C GLU A 63 -15.12 0.18 -17.20
N SER A 64 -15.98 0.14 -16.17
CA SER A 64 -15.79 -0.69 -14.98
C SER A 64 -16.33 -2.10 -15.22
N TYR A 65 -15.56 -3.09 -14.80
CA TYR A 65 -15.88 -4.50 -14.93
C TYR A 65 -15.85 -5.17 -13.56
N LEU A 66 -16.73 -6.15 -13.43
CA LEU A 66 -16.73 -7.12 -12.35
C LEU A 66 -16.50 -8.51 -12.95
N PHE A 67 -15.64 -9.31 -12.33
CA PHE A 67 -15.39 -10.70 -12.69
C PHE A 67 -15.79 -11.59 -11.52
N GLN A 68 -16.68 -12.55 -11.81
CA GLN A 68 -17.00 -13.68 -10.94
C GLN A 68 -16.33 -14.91 -11.51
N VAL A 69 -15.40 -15.52 -10.78
CA VAL A 69 -14.61 -16.67 -11.23
C VAL A 69 -15.13 -17.95 -10.61
N LYS A 70 -15.38 -18.98 -11.44
CA LYS A 70 -15.87 -20.28 -11.00
C LYS A 70 -14.94 -21.38 -11.50
N ALA A 71 -14.14 -21.93 -10.58
CA ALA A 71 -13.33 -23.11 -10.87
C ALA A 71 -14.20 -24.36 -10.89
N VAL A 72 -14.07 -25.15 -11.93
CA VAL A 72 -14.76 -26.45 -12.08
C VAL A 72 -13.77 -27.55 -12.43
N THR A 73 -14.09 -28.78 -12.01
CA THR A 73 -13.39 -30.00 -12.46
C THR A 73 -13.88 -30.39 -13.84
N ALA A 74 -13.12 -31.26 -14.53
CA ALA A 74 -13.30 -31.60 -15.96
C ALA A 74 -14.74 -31.97 -16.39
N ASP A 75 -15.54 -32.57 -15.49
CA ASP A 75 -16.91 -33.01 -15.78
C ASP A 75 -18.00 -32.07 -15.26
N ASN A 76 -17.64 -30.91 -14.73
CA ASN A 76 -18.56 -29.97 -14.16
C ASN A 76 -18.73 -28.72 -15.02
N TYR A 77 -19.95 -28.21 -15.05
CA TYR A 77 -20.34 -27.04 -15.82
C TYR A 77 -20.89 -25.95 -14.90
N VAL A 78 -20.64 -24.69 -15.25
CA VAL A 78 -21.18 -23.54 -14.54
C VAL A 78 -22.60 -23.23 -15.00
N GLY A 79 -23.54 -23.15 -14.07
CA GLY A 79 -24.96 -22.87 -14.32
C GLY A 79 -25.34 -21.40 -14.18
N SER A 80 -26.67 -21.14 -14.29
CA SER A 80 -27.25 -19.77 -14.21
C SER A 80 -27.02 -19.06 -12.88
N GLY A 81 -26.86 -19.79 -11.76
CA GLY A 81 -26.61 -19.18 -10.45
C GLY A 81 -25.36 -18.30 -10.38
N ALA A 82 -24.31 -18.64 -11.14
CA ALA A 82 -23.11 -17.79 -11.21
C ALA A 82 -23.39 -16.46 -11.95
N VAL A 83 -24.29 -16.50 -12.94
CA VAL A 83 -24.72 -15.31 -13.67
C VAL A 83 -25.51 -14.38 -12.75
N ASP A 84 -26.43 -14.94 -11.95
CA ASP A 84 -27.22 -14.16 -10.99
C ASP A 84 -26.32 -13.54 -9.90
N GLN A 85 -25.33 -14.27 -9.39
CA GLN A 85 -24.34 -13.75 -8.46
C GLN A 85 -23.56 -12.57 -9.03
N ALA A 86 -23.07 -12.69 -10.28
CA ALA A 86 -22.31 -11.63 -10.94
C ALA A 86 -23.16 -10.36 -11.15
N VAL A 87 -24.45 -10.48 -11.48
CA VAL A 87 -25.37 -9.35 -11.63
C VAL A 87 -25.69 -8.70 -10.29
N CYS A 88 -25.85 -9.50 -9.23
CA CYS A 88 -25.99 -8.98 -7.86
C CYS A 88 -24.77 -8.12 -7.47
N GLY A 89 -23.57 -8.63 -7.74
CA GLY A 89 -22.32 -7.89 -7.54
C GLY A 89 -22.24 -6.65 -8.41
N GLN A 90 -22.63 -6.74 -9.68
CA GLN A 90 -22.66 -5.61 -10.61
C GLN A 90 -23.50 -4.45 -10.04
N GLY A 91 -24.69 -4.73 -9.50
CA GLY A 91 -25.53 -3.74 -8.84
C GLY A 91 -24.89 -3.14 -7.60
N PHE A 92 -24.26 -3.98 -6.76
CA PHE A 92 -23.60 -3.51 -5.54
C PHE A 92 -22.38 -2.61 -5.84
N TYR A 93 -21.47 -3.03 -6.72
CA TYR A 93 -20.26 -2.29 -7.05
C TYR A 93 -20.48 -1.17 -8.07
N GLY A 94 -21.62 -1.12 -8.73
CA GLY A 94 -21.92 -0.16 -9.78
C GLY A 94 -21.05 -0.37 -11.02
N SER A 95 -20.68 -1.63 -11.32
CA SER A 95 -19.87 -1.97 -12.49
C SER A 95 -20.72 -1.93 -13.75
N LYS A 96 -20.15 -1.46 -14.87
CA LYS A 96 -20.87 -1.37 -16.15
C LYS A 96 -21.06 -2.74 -16.79
N ILE A 97 -20.11 -3.64 -16.59
CA ILE A 97 -20.06 -4.97 -17.22
C ILE A 97 -19.78 -6.03 -16.17
N ALA A 98 -20.56 -7.10 -16.15
CA ALA A 98 -20.32 -8.28 -15.36
C ALA A 98 -19.77 -9.40 -16.25
N VAL A 99 -18.73 -10.10 -15.80
CA VAL A 99 -18.11 -11.22 -16.52
C VAL A 99 -18.08 -12.43 -15.60
N VAL A 100 -18.72 -13.52 -16.02
CA VAL A 100 -18.54 -14.81 -15.36
C VAL A 100 -17.43 -15.56 -16.08
N VAL A 101 -16.42 -16.00 -15.33
CA VAL A 101 -15.23 -16.65 -15.85
C VAL A 101 -15.16 -18.07 -15.31
N THR A 102 -14.83 -19.05 -16.14
CA THR A 102 -14.58 -20.43 -15.71
C THR A 102 -13.42 -21.05 -16.50
N ASN A 103 -12.71 -21.98 -15.88
CA ASN A 103 -11.73 -22.85 -16.55
C ASN A 103 -12.38 -23.98 -17.36
N GLY A 104 -13.69 -24.23 -17.20
CA GLY A 104 -14.48 -25.23 -17.92
C GLY A 104 -15.49 -24.59 -18.86
N GLU A 105 -16.67 -25.25 -18.96
CA GLU A 105 -17.75 -24.85 -19.84
C GLU A 105 -18.99 -24.39 -19.06
N PHE A 106 -19.88 -23.65 -19.75
CA PHE A 106 -21.17 -23.22 -19.21
C PHE A 106 -22.30 -24.16 -19.65
N ARG A 107 -23.24 -24.38 -18.73
CA ARG A 107 -24.53 -25.02 -19.07
C ARG A 107 -25.38 -24.11 -19.97
N GLN A 108 -26.26 -24.69 -20.74
CA GLN A 108 -27.21 -23.94 -21.57
C GLN A 108 -28.03 -22.93 -20.74
N SER A 109 -28.37 -23.27 -19.49
CA SER A 109 -29.10 -22.38 -18.57
C SER A 109 -28.33 -21.07 -18.27
N ALA A 110 -26.99 -21.08 -18.28
CA ALA A 110 -26.19 -19.86 -18.09
C ALA A 110 -26.27 -18.93 -19.30
N TYR A 111 -26.26 -19.48 -20.51
CA TYR A 111 -26.41 -18.70 -21.75
C TYR A 111 -27.82 -18.07 -21.84
N VAL A 112 -28.87 -18.87 -21.57
CA VAL A 112 -30.25 -18.36 -21.54
C VAL A 112 -30.38 -17.23 -20.52
N ARG A 113 -29.86 -17.43 -19.31
CA ARG A 113 -29.94 -16.43 -18.24
C ARG A 113 -29.19 -15.15 -18.58
N ARG A 114 -27.98 -15.26 -19.14
CA ARG A 114 -27.24 -14.10 -19.66
C ARG A 114 -28.07 -13.31 -20.68
N ASP A 115 -28.69 -14.00 -21.64
CA ASP A 115 -29.45 -13.34 -22.72
C ASP A 115 -30.71 -12.64 -22.17
N GLU A 116 -31.40 -13.25 -21.20
CA GLU A 116 -32.50 -12.61 -20.48
C GLU A 116 -32.06 -11.30 -19.79
N LEU A 117 -30.97 -11.37 -19.01
CA LEU A 117 -30.47 -10.22 -18.27
C LEU A 117 -29.91 -9.14 -19.20
N ASN A 118 -29.31 -9.51 -20.32
CA ASN A 118 -28.81 -8.55 -21.31
C ASN A 118 -29.95 -7.82 -22.03
N ARG A 119 -31.12 -8.46 -22.24
CA ARG A 119 -32.33 -7.78 -22.71
C ARG A 119 -32.82 -6.73 -21.70
N LEU A 120 -32.47 -6.90 -20.41
CA LEU A 120 -32.74 -5.95 -19.32
C LEU A 120 -31.58 -4.96 -19.07
N ASN A 121 -30.66 -4.83 -20.01
CA ASN A 121 -29.49 -3.94 -19.98
C ASN A 121 -28.44 -4.26 -18.90
N SER A 122 -28.33 -5.51 -18.42
CA SER A 122 -27.34 -5.90 -17.41
C SER A 122 -25.91 -6.06 -17.93
N ASN A 123 -25.69 -6.17 -19.25
CA ASN A 123 -24.38 -6.31 -19.90
C ASN A 123 -23.49 -7.41 -19.29
N VAL A 124 -23.96 -8.64 -19.35
CA VAL A 124 -23.27 -9.84 -18.84
C VAL A 124 -22.51 -10.54 -19.95
N ARG A 125 -21.28 -10.98 -19.65
CA ARG A 125 -20.43 -11.76 -20.55
C ARG A 125 -20.03 -13.09 -19.88
N LEU A 126 -19.83 -14.13 -20.69
CA LEU A 126 -19.38 -15.43 -20.24
C LEU A 126 -18.02 -15.75 -20.90
N TRP A 127 -17.02 -16.06 -20.09
CA TRP A 127 -15.68 -16.47 -20.53
C TRP A 127 -15.44 -17.90 -20.07
N ASN A 128 -15.49 -18.85 -20.98
CA ASN A 128 -15.20 -20.25 -20.73
C ASN A 128 -13.70 -20.57 -20.86
N GLY A 129 -13.31 -21.83 -20.63
CA GLY A 129 -11.93 -22.28 -20.70
C GLY A 129 -11.28 -22.00 -22.05
N SER A 130 -11.98 -22.27 -23.16
CA SER A 130 -11.45 -22.02 -24.51
C SER A 130 -11.24 -20.53 -24.80
N PHE A 131 -12.08 -19.67 -24.27
CA PHE A 131 -11.86 -18.23 -24.35
C PHE A 131 -10.63 -17.79 -23.54
N LEU A 132 -10.46 -18.32 -22.32
CA LEU A 132 -9.26 -18.08 -21.52
C LEU A 132 -7.98 -18.53 -22.23
N GLU A 133 -7.99 -19.70 -22.87
CA GLU A 133 -6.87 -20.18 -23.68
C GLU A 133 -6.56 -19.24 -24.85
N SER A 134 -7.59 -18.71 -25.52
CA SER A 134 -7.40 -17.74 -26.60
C SER A 134 -6.78 -16.42 -26.10
N LEU A 135 -7.13 -15.99 -24.90
CA LEU A 135 -6.50 -14.85 -24.25
C LEU A 135 -5.06 -15.15 -23.87
N LEU A 136 -4.78 -16.33 -23.32
CA LEU A 136 -3.44 -16.79 -22.99
C LEU A 136 -2.50 -16.88 -24.20
N ALA A 137 -3.00 -17.32 -25.35
CA ALA A 137 -2.23 -17.35 -26.58
C ALA A 137 -1.80 -15.94 -27.04
N ARG A 138 -2.63 -14.94 -26.76
CA ARG A 138 -2.37 -13.52 -27.05
C ARG A 138 -1.70 -12.76 -25.89
N PHE A 139 -1.48 -13.43 -24.78
CA PHE A 139 -0.92 -12.88 -23.57
C PHE A 139 0.51 -12.38 -23.83
N PRO A 140 0.79 -11.10 -23.65
CA PRO A 140 2.11 -10.56 -23.87
C PRO A 140 3.14 -11.24 -22.96
N GLU A 141 4.34 -11.48 -23.45
CA GLU A 141 5.41 -12.06 -22.65
C GLU A 141 5.81 -11.19 -21.48
N ALA A 142 5.75 -9.88 -21.68
CA ALA A 142 5.91 -8.87 -20.62
C ALA A 142 4.57 -8.18 -20.33
N SER A 143 4.36 -7.76 -19.08
CA SER A 143 3.20 -6.97 -18.70
C SER A 143 3.11 -5.67 -19.52
N ALA A 144 1.88 -5.29 -19.92
CA ALA A 144 1.60 -3.99 -20.53
C ALA A 144 1.99 -2.81 -19.62
N TRP A 145 2.11 -3.06 -18.33
CA TRP A 145 2.46 -2.07 -17.29
C TRP A 145 3.91 -2.14 -16.83
N ARG A 146 4.77 -2.88 -17.53
CA ARG A 146 6.18 -2.94 -17.22
C ARG A 146 6.78 -1.54 -17.22
N LYS A 147 7.26 -1.13 -16.06
CA LYS A 147 7.94 0.16 -15.89
C LYS A 147 9.44 -0.05 -15.99
N PRO A 148 10.18 0.74 -16.76
CA PRO A 148 11.63 0.73 -16.69
C PRO A 148 12.06 1.11 -15.26
N LEU A 149 13.11 0.45 -14.78
CA LEU A 149 13.68 0.82 -13.48
C LEU A 149 14.27 2.23 -13.59
N ARG A 150 14.06 3.02 -12.55
CA ARG A 150 14.74 4.31 -12.39
C ARG A 150 16.23 4.05 -12.10
N PRO A 151 17.13 4.98 -12.42
CA PRO A 151 18.58 4.78 -12.25
C PRO A 151 18.96 4.23 -10.85
N TYR A 152 18.46 4.83 -9.79
CA TYR A 152 18.73 4.36 -8.42
C TYR A 152 18.15 2.97 -8.11
N GLN A 153 17.00 2.62 -8.71
CA GLN A 153 16.40 1.28 -8.54
C GLN A 153 17.27 0.21 -9.19
N LEU A 154 17.78 0.51 -10.39
CA LEU A 154 18.71 -0.35 -11.09
C LEU A 154 20.02 -0.49 -10.30
N GLU A 155 20.59 0.61 -9.81
CA GLU A 155 21.80 0.61 -8.99
C GLU A 155 21.66 -0.25 -7.74
N ILE A 156 20.53 -0.11 -7.01
CA ILE A 156 20.27 -0.94 -5.81
C ILE A 156 20.15 -2.42 -6.19
N SER A 157 19.41 -2.72 -7.26
CA SER A 157 19.28 -4.09 -7.77
C SER A 157 20.63 -4.68 -8.15
N ASP A 158 21.49 -3.91 -8.85
CA ASP A 158 22.84 -4.30 -9.22
C ASP A 158 23.68 -4.62 -8.00
N ARG A 159 23.70 -3.75 -6.99
CA ARG A 159 24.46 -3.95 -5.75
C ARG A 159 24.05 -5.23 -5.03
N VAL A 160 22.73 -5.53 -4.95
CA VAL A 160 22.21 -6.73 -4.30
C VAL A 160 22.60 -7.99 -5.08
N VAL A 161 22.45 -7.99 -6.41
CA VAL A 161 22.81 -9.14 -7.25
C VAL A 161 24.31 -9.37 -7.25
N THR A 162 25.13 -8.33 -7.40
CA THR A 162 26.60 -8.43 -7.29
C THR A 162 27.02 -8.98 -5.93
N ARG A 163 26.35 -8.58 -4.85
CA ARG A 163 26.62 -9.11 -3.50
C ARG A 163 26.38 -10.62 -3.43
N PHE A 164 25.35 -11.13 -4.09
CA PHE A 164 25.11 -12.57 -4.23
C PHE A 164 26.21 -13.26 -5.07
N GLU A 165 26.59 -12.68 -6.21
CA GLU A 165 27.63 -13.20 -7.10
C GLU A 165 29.01 -13.30 -6.43
N MET A 166 29.27 -12.40 -5.47
CA MET A 166 30.48 -12.43 -4.62
C MET A 166 30.40 -13.51 -3.51
N GLY A 167 29.38 -14.36 -3.48
CA GLY A 167 29.23 -15.44 -2.50
C GLY A 167 28.67 -15.01 -1.15
N ALA A 168 28.15 -13.80 -1.01
CA ALA A 168 27.49 -13.40 0.23
C ALA A 168 26.14 -14.08 0.39
N HIS A 169 25.75 -14.35 1.63
CA HIS A 169 24.48 -15.01 1.97
C HIS A 169 23.36 -14.03 2.35
N ARG A 170 23.65 -12.74 2.47
CA ARG A 170 22.70 -11.73 2.96
C ARG A 170 22.90 -10.40 2.25
N ALA A 171 21.79 -9.70 2.05
CA ALA A 171 21.75 -8.31 1.57
C ALA A 171 20.60 -7.56 2.21
N PHE A 172 20.74 -6.25 2.37
CA PHE A 172 19.73 -5.39 2.95
C PHE A 172 19.72 -4.03 2.26
N PHE A 173 18.54 -3.48 2.02
CA PHE A 173 18.39 -2.11 1.52
C PHE A 173 17.18 -1.39 2.14
N ILE A 174 17.31 -0.09 2.29
CA ILE A 174 16.32 0.79 2.88
C ILE A 174 15.87 1.77 1.82
N VAL A 175 14.58 1.72 1.46
CA VAL A 175 14.00 2.61 0.44
C VAL A 175 12.64 3.08 0.91
N ALA A 176 12.46 4.37 1.06
CA ALA A 176 11.23 4.98 1.58
C ALA A 176 9.99 4.59 0.77
N THR A 177 8.82 4.65 1.41
CA THR A 177 7.52 4.39 0.79
C THR A 177 7.31 5.30 -0.43
N GLY A 178 6.77 4.75 -1.52
CA GLY A 178 6.55 5.50 -2.76
C GLY A 178 7.73 5.46 -3.74
N LEU A 179 8.91 5.05 -3.32
CA LEU A 179 10.10 4.96 -4.17
C LEU A 179 10.27 3.59 -4.87
N GLY A 180 9.33 2.66 -4.69
CA GLY A 180 9.28 1.42 -5.47
C GLY A 180 10.18 0.30 -4.94
N LYS A 181 10.25 0.08 -3.62
CA LYS A 181 10.90 -1.11 -3.01
C LYS A 181 10.52 -2.41 -3.71
N THR A 182 9.23 -2.59 -3.95
CA THR A 182 8.69 -3.80 -4.58
C THR A 182 9.18 -3.98 -6.02
N VAL A 183 9.37 -2.87 -6.76
CA VAL A 183 9.93 -2.91 -8.13
C VAL A 183 11.38 -3.38 -8.09
N ILE A 184 12.18 -2.88 -7.13
CA ILE A 184 13.56 -3.32 -6.92
C ILE A 184 13.60 -4.80 -6.57
N ALA A 185 12.79 -5.24 -5.61
CA ALA A 185 12.72 -6.63 -5.19
C ALA A 185 12.30 -7.58 -6.32
N SER A 186 11.35 -7.17 -7.15
CA SER A 186 10.90 -7.97 -8.29
C SER A 186 11.97 -8.10 -9.38
N ASP A 187 12.77 -7.05 -9.62
CA ASP A 187 13.92 -7.15 -10.53
C ASP A 187 15.03 -8.04 -9.98
N ILE A 188 15.35 -7.90 -8.68
CA ILE A 188 16.29 -8.80 -7.98
C ILE A 188 15.83 -10.25 -8.13
N ALA A 189 14.56 -10.54 -7.84
CA ALA A 189 14.01 -11.89 -7.96
C ALA A 189 14.10 -12.42 -9.40
N ARG A 190 13.75 -11.61 -10.40
CA ARG A 190 13.84 -11.95 -11.82
C ARG A 190 15.29 -12.29 -12.22
N ARG A 191 16.26 -11.50 -11.80
CA ARG A 191 17.68 -11.69 -12.12
C ARG A 191 18.26 -12.93 -11.44
N LEU A 192 17.97 -13.12 -10.15
CA LEU A 192 18.39 -14.33 -9.43
C LEU A 192 17.73 -15.60 -10.00
N TYR A 193 16.46 -15.51 -10.43
CA TYR A 193 15.80 -16.61 -11.13
C TYR A 193 16.52 -16.96 -12.44
N ALA A 194 16.93 -15.97 -13.22
CA ALA A 194 17.71 -16.18 -14.43
C ALA A 194 19.10 -16.80 -14.15
N GLN A 195 19.66 -16.58 -12.97
CA GLN A 195 20.92 -17.19 -12.50
C GLN A 195 20.73 -18.60 -11.86
N GLY A 196 19.54 -19.20 -11.99
CA GLY A 196 19.27 -20.55 -11.53
C GLY A 196 18.69 -20.68 -10.12
N MET A 197 18.37 -19.58 -9.45
CA MET A 197 17.64 -19.59 -8.16
C MET A 197 16.15 -19.81 -8.44
N ARG A 198 15.72 -21.07 -8.45
CA ARG A 198 14.42 -21.47 -8.99
C ARG A 198 13.27 -21.31 -8.01
N ARG A 199 13.50 -21.43 -6.71
CA ARG A 199 12.46 -21.33 -5.68
C ARG A 199 12.71 -20.10 -4.83
N ILE A 200 12.07 -18.99 -5.21
CA ILE A 200 12.19 -17.71 -4.51
C ILE A 200 10.94 -17.52 -3.64
N LEU A 201 11.12 -17.16 -2.38
CA LEU A 201 10.04 -16.84 -1.45
C LEU A 201 10.07 -15.35 -1.10
N VAL A 202 8.93 -14.68 -1.22
CA VAL A 202 8.71 -13.30 -0.75
C VAL A 202 7.80 -13.35 0.46
N VAL A 203 8.25 -12.84 1.60
CA VAL A 203 7.55 -12.91 2.89
C VAL A 203 7.09 -11.52 3.31
N CYS A 204 5.84 -11.44 3.77
CA CYS A 204 5.25 -10.22 4.33
C CYS A 204 4.36 -10.56 5.54
N HIS A 205 3.72 -9.54 6.14
CA HIS A 205 2.98 -9.71 7.40
C HIS A 205 1.46 -9.79 7.24
N SER A 206 0.89 -9.46 6.07
CA SER A 206 -0.57 -9.48 5.88
C SER A 206 -1.00 -10.02 4.51
N VAL A 207 -2.20 -10.61 4.45
CA VAL A 207 -2.77 -11.17 3.21
C VAL A 207 -2.95 -10.11 2.12
N PRO A 208 -3.54 -8.92 2.40
CA PRO A 208 -3.67 -7.89 1.39
C PRO A 208 -2.32 -7.45 0.81
N LEU A 209 -1.29 -7.35 1.66
CA LEU A 209 0.05 -7.01 1.22
C LEU A 209 0.66 -8.11 0.34
N ALA A 210 0.44 -9.39 0.67
CA ALA A 210 0.94 -10.51 -0.13
C ALA A 210 0.35 -10.51 -1.55
N ILE A 211 -0.95 -10.24 -1.68
CA ILE A 211 -1.64 -10.10 -2.97
C ILE A 211 -1.08 -8.90 -3.74
N GLN A 212 -0.92 -7.76 -3.08
CA GLN A 212 -0.36 -6.55 -3.70
C GLN A 212 1.09 -6.74 -4.15
N LEU A 213 1.92 -7.43 -3.33
CA LEU A 213 3.29 -7.77 -3.70
C LEU A 213 3.29 -8.65 -4.95
N GLN A 214 2.48 -9.71 -4.99
CA GLN A 214 2.36 -10.59 -6.14
C GLN A 214 1.97 -9.81 -7.40
N GLN A 215 0.94 -8.96 -7.33
CA GLN A 215 0.53 -8.10 -8.45
C GLN A 215 1.67 -7.17 -8.91
N SER A 216 2.36 -6.55 -7.96
CA SER A 216 3.46 -5.63 -8.28
C SER A 216 4.64 -6.35 -8.96
N PHE A 217 4.88 -7.62 -8.62
CA PHE A 217 5.91 -8.43 -9.25
C PHE A 217 5.56 -8.76 -10.71
N TRP A 218 4.29 -9.03 -11.03
CA TRP A 218 3.88 -9.32 -12.41
C TRP A 218 4.28 -8.21 -13.40
N GLY A 219 4.32 -6.96 -12.95
CA GLY A 219 4.78 -5.85 -13.76
C GLY A 219 6.25 -5.93 -14.20
N GLN A 220 7.08 -6.73 -13.53
CA GLN A 220 8.52 -6.83 -13.80
C GLN A 220 8.95 -8.22 -14.29
N ILE A 221 8.22 -9.26 -13.92
CA ILE A 221 8.52 -10.64 -14.32
C ILE A 221 7.78 -11.03 -15.60
N GLY A 222 8.43 -11.80 -16.46
CA GLY A 222 7.82 -12.32 -17.68
C GLY A 222 6.81 -13.45 -17.40
N LYS A 223 6.01 -13.76 -18.41
CA LYS A 223 5.03 -14.87 -18.42
C LYS A 223 5.60 -16.22 -17.97
N PRO A 224 6.83 -16.61 -18.33
CA PRO A 224 7.38 -17.93 -17.94
C PRO A 224 7.61 -18.10 -16.44
N ILE A 225 7.78 -17.01 -15.68
CA ILE A 225 8.02 -17.12 -14.25
C ILE A 225 6.69 -17.28 -13.52
N LYS A 226 6.46 -18.48 -12.97
CA LYS A 226 5.27 -18.79 -12.19
C LYS A 226 5.24 -18.04 -10.87
N THR A 227 4.04 -17.76 -10.38
CA THR A 227 3.85 -17.18 -9.04
C THR A 227 2.81 -17.97 -8.26
N ARG A 228 3.03 -18.14 -6.95
CA ARG A 228 2.12 -18.82 -6.03
C ARG A 228 1.98 -18.06 -4.73
N LEU A 229 0.77 -18.04 -4.19
CA LEU A 229 0.45 -17.40 -2.92
C LEU A 229 0.00 -18.46 -1.89
N PHE A 230 0.61 -18.48 -0.72
CA PHE A 230 0.29 -19.37 0.38
C PHE A 230 -0.65 -18.68 1.37
N LEU A 231 -1.95 -18.91 1.23
CA LEU A 231 -2.98 -18.23 2.06
C LEU A 231 -3.75 -19.15 3.00
N ASP A 232 -3.80 -20.46 2.73
CA ASP A 232 -4.86 -21.30 3.29
C ASP A 232 -4.49 -22.07 4.56
N GLY A 233 -3.43 -21.66 5.27
CA GLY A 233 -2.97 -22.36 6.47
C GLY A 233 -2.46 -23.80 6.19
N ARG A 234 -2.41 -24.22 4.94
CA ARG A 234 -1.84 -25.51 4.52
C ARG A 234 -0.32 -25.43 4.49
N ILE A 235 0.33 -26.57 4.59
CA ILE A 235 1.79 -26.66 4.40
C ILE A 235 2.13 -26.13 3.01
N PRO A 236 2.96 -25.07 2.93
CA PRO A 236 3.36 -24.51 1.65
C PRO A 236 4.12 -25.53 0.80
N VAL A 237 3.68 -25.78 -0.42
CA VAL A 237 4.42 -26.58 -1.40
C VAL A 237 5.13 -25.62 -2.35
N PRO A 238 6.47 -25.45 -2.23
CA PRO A 238 7.24 -24.55 -3.08
C PRO A 238 7.13 -24.91 -4.56
N ILE A 239 6.90 -23.90 -5.41
CA ILE A 239 6.96 -24.10 -6.87
C ILE A 239 8.28 -23.56 -7.44
N ASP A 240 8.68 -24.05 -8.61
CA ASP A 240 9.67 -23.39 -9.46
C ASP A 240 9.08 -22.05 -9.94
N GLY A 241 9.56 -20.96 -9.37
CA GLY A 241 9.02 -19.62 -9.56
C GLY A 241 9.14 -18.75 -8.32
N ILE A 242 8.24 -17.78 -8.20
CA ILE A 242 8.19 -16.86 -7.06
C ILE A 242 6.99 -17.21 -6.18
N ASN A 243 7.28 -17.58 -4.96
CA ASN A 243 6.33 -17.93 -3.93
C ASN A 243 6.11 -16.74 -3.00
N PHE A 244 4.87 -16.48 -2.61
CA PHE A 244 4.50 -15.42 -1.68
C PHE A 244 3.86 -16.02 -0.45
N GLY A 245 4.23 -15.55 0.73
CA GLY A 245 3.71 -16.10 1.98
C GLY A 245 3.75 -15.11 3.14
N LEU A 246 3.03 -15.47 4.20
CA LEU A 246 3.03 -14.72 5.45
C LEU A 246 4.04 -15.31 6.43
N TYR A 247 4.66 -14.46 7.25
CA TYR A 247 5.51 -14.90 8.37
C TYR A 247 4.82 -15.95 9.25
N GLN A 248 3.55 -15.72 9.58
CA GLN A 248 2.79 -16.62 10.43
C GLN A 248 2.56 -17.98 9.77
N THR A 249 2.22 -18.00 8.49
CA THR A 249 2.01 -19.23 7.72
C THR A 249 3.29 -20.07 7.67
N LEU A 250 4.44 -19.44 7.46
CA LEU A 250 5.74 -20.13 7.44
C LEU A 250 6.09 -20.68 8.83
N PHE A 251 5.93 -19.88 9.88
CA PHE A 251 6.27 -20.28 11.24
C PHE A 251 5.43 -21.48 11.72
N VAL A 252 4.11 -21.44 11.51
CA VAL A 252 3.20 -22.52 11.92
C VAL A 252 3.44 -23.82 11.14
N ASN A 253 3.85 -23.72 9.87
CA ASN A 253 4.06 -24.88 8.99
C ASN A 253 5.55 -25.27 8.84
N LEU A 254 6.43 -24.72 9.67
CA LEU A 254 7.88 -24.88 9.52
C LEU A 254 8.33 -26.34 9.51
N GLY A 255 7.74 -27.18 10.35
CA GLY A 255 8.04 -28.61 10.41
C GLY A 255 7.68 -29.41 9.15
N GLY A 256 6.85 -28.85 8.28
CA GLY A 256 6.48 -29.46 6.98
C GLY A 256 7.30 -28.94 5.79
N LEU A 257 8.26 -28.03 6.04
CA LEU A 257 9.16 -27.47 5.03
C LEU A 257 10.56 -28.02 5.21
N GLU A 258 11.13 -28.60 4.17
CA GLU A 258 12.50 -29.11 4.20
C GLU A 258 13.54 -27.97 4.20
N PRO A 259 14.71 -28.16 4.85
CA PRO A 259 15.84 -27.26 4.67
C PRO A 259 16.21 -27.13 3.18
N GLY A 260 16.41 -25.88 2.72
CA GLY A 260 16.65 -25.61 1.29
C GLY A 260 15.38 -25.65 0.42
N ALA A 261 14.19 -25.69 1.02
CA ALA A 261 12.92 -25.58 0.29
C ALA A 261 12.86 -24.32 -0.62
N PHE A 262 13.54 -23.25 -0.22
CA PHE A 262 13.67 -22.03 -1.00
C PHE A 262 15.15 -21.67 -1.21
N ASP A 263 15.51 -21.31 -2.44
CA ASP A 263 16.87 -20.86 -2.76
C ASP A 263 17.12 -19.44 -2.24
N VAL A 264 16.12 -18.56 -2.39
CA VAL A 264 16.17 -17.16 -1.97
C VAL A 264 14.95 -16.81 -1.14
N ILE A 265 15.15 -16.06 -0.06
CA ILE A 265 14.06 -15.47 0.72
C ILE A 265 14.18 -13.95 0.68
N ILE A 266 13.14 -13.26 0.23
CA ILE A 266 13.03 -11.80 0.23
C ILE A 266 12.01 -11.40 1.30
N VAL A 267 12.39 -10.52 2.19
CA VAL A 267 11.63 -10.13 3.39
C VAL A 267 11.17 -8.70 3.22
N ASP A 268 9.85 -8.50 3.00
CA ASP A 268 9.26 -7.17 2.95
C ASP A 268 8.91 -6.67 4.36
N GLU A 269 9.09 -5.38 4.56
CA GLU A 269 8.94 -4.71 5.85
C GLU A 269 9.67 -5.49 6.97
N ALA A 270 10.95 -5.72 6.74
CA ALA A 270 11.83 -6.55 7.59
C ALA A 270 11.77 -6.19 9.09
N HIS A 271 11.37 -4.96 9.42
CA HIS A 271 11.16 -4.50 10.79
C HIS A 271 9.97 -5.16 11.51
N HIS A 272 9.02 -5.79 10.78
CA HIS A 272 7.91 -6.56 11.36
C HIS A 272 8.30 -7.99 11.75
N ALA A 273 9.41 -8.49 11.27
CA ALA A 273 9.88 -9.83 11.62
C ALA A 273 10.17 -9.90 13.13
N ARG A 274 9.37 -10.67 13.88
CA ARG A 274 9.68 -10.95 15.30
C ARG A 274 11.00 -11.71 15.34
N ALA A 275 12.02 -11.13 15.98
CA ALA A 275 13.40 -11.61 15.90
C ALA A 275 13.52 -13.13 16.10
N ASN A 276 12.99 -13.67 17.21
CA ASN A 276 13.15 -15.09 17.54
C ASN A 276 12.42 -16.02 16.57
N ALA A 277 11.16 -15.71 16.19
CA ALA A 277 10.39 -16.55 15.27
C ALA A 277 10.97 -16.52 13.85
N PHE A 278 11.44 -15.34 13.41
CA PHE A 278 12.05 -15.19 12.10
C PHE A 278 13.42 -15.88 12.02
N GLU A 279 14.28 -15.68 13.03
CA GLU A 279 15.58 -16.36 13.10
C GLU A 279 15.41 -17.89 13.10
N THR A 280 14.40 -18.42 13.81
CA THR A 280 14.05 -19.84 13.79
C THR A 280 13.66 -20.29 12.38
N CYS A 281 12.81 -19.54 11.68
CA CYS A 281 12.41 -19.86 10.30
C CYS A 281 13.60 -19.87 9.34
N ILE A 282 14.44 -18.84 9.37
CA ILE A 282 15.60 -18.72 8.48
C ILE A 282 16.66 -19.80 8.78
N SER A 283 16.92 -20.08 10.07
CA SER A 283 17.85 -21.13 10.49
C SER A 283 17.41 -22.53 10.07
N HIS A 284 16.10 -22.79 10.04
CA HIS A 284 15.53 -24.05 9.55
C HIS A 284 15.57 -24.12 8.02
N LEU A 285 15.07 -23.10 7.33
CA LEU A 285 14.92 -23.09 5.87
C LEU A 285 16.27 -22.99 5.12
N ARG A 286 17.30 -22.43 5.72
CA ARG A 286 18.67 -22.32 5.18
C ARG A 286 18.72 -21.85 3.72
N PRO A 287 18.15 -20.67 3.39
CA PRO A 287 18.23 -20.17 2.02
C PRO A 287 19.68 -19.90 1.63
N LYS A 288 20.00 -20.03 0.34
CA LYS A 288 21.31 -19.64 -0.22
C LYS A 288 21.54 -18.14 -0.10
N PHE A 289 20.44 -17.35 -0.24
CA PHE A 289 20.51 -15.90 -0.14
C PHE A 289 19.26 -15.32 0.55
N LEU A 290 19.50 -14.41 1.50
CA LEU A 290 18.48 -13.71 2.25
C LEU A 290 18.54 -12.22 1.94
N VAL A 291 17.43 -11.64 1.48
CA VAL A 291 17.33 -10.22 1.15
C VAL A 291 16.30 -9.55 2.06
N GLY A 292 16.73 -8.55 2.83
CA GLY A 292 15.85 -7.70 3.61
C GLY A 292 15.52 -6.41 2.88
N MET A 293 14.27 -5.96 2.94
CA MET A 293 13.88 -4.63 2.47
C MET A 293 12.92 -3.96 3.46
N THR A 294 13.07 -2.65 3.65
CA THR A 294 12.17 -1.86 4.49
C THR A 294 12.11 -0.40 4.04
N ALA A 295 11.03 0.27 4.40
CA ALA A 295 10.93 1.73 4.26
C ALA A 295 11.55 2.46 5.45
N THR A 296 11.62 1.81 6.59
CA THR A 296 12.05 2.40 7.86
C THR A 296 13.08 1.51 8.53
N PRO A 297 14.24 2.06 8.93
CA PRO A 297 15.30 1.27 9.57
C PRO A 297 15.02 0.97 11.04
N TRP A 298 14.01 1.59 11.64
CA TRP A 298 13.76 1.53 13.08
C TRP A 298 12.87 0.34 13.47
N ARG A 299 13.26 -0.33 14.56
CA ARG A 299 12.48 -1.40 15.21
C ARG A 299 12.07 -0.97 16.61
N GLN A 300 10.90 -1.43 17.05
CA GLN A 300 10.37 -1.16 18.40
C GLN A 300 11.09 -1.95 19.51
N ASP A 301 11.72 -3.08 19.16
CA ASP A 301 12.40 -3.97 20.11
C ASP A 301 13.87 -3.64 20.34
N GLY A 302 14.39 -2.54 19.81
CA GLY A 302 15.79 -2.11 19.93
C GLY A 302 16.82 -3.02 19.22
N LEU A 303 16.38 -4.09 18.54
CA LEU A 303 17.27 -4.95 17.77
C LEU A 303 17.53 -4.32 16.39
N THR A 304 18.78 -4.25 16.00
CA THR A 304 19.15 -3.69 14.69
C THR A 304 18.89 -4.70 13.59
N LEU A 305 18.29 -4.25 12.48
CA LEU A 305 18.10 -5.07 11.27
C LEU A 305 19.44 -5.52 10.69
N GLU A 306 20.49 -4.77 10.96
CA GLU A 306 21.87 -5.06 10.54
C GLU A 306 22.37 -6.38 11.11
N ARG A 307 21.96 -6.76 12.33
CA ARG A 307 22.30 -8.08 12.89
C ARG A 307 21.73 -9.23 12.05
N MET A 308 20.53 -9.04 11.48
CA MET A 308 19.84 -10.10 10.73
C MET A 308 20.24 -10.14 9.25
N PHE A 309 20.39 -8.98 8.62
CA PHE A 309 20.55 -8.85 7.18
C PHE A 309 21.92 -8.29 6.76
N GLY A 310 22.73 -7.81 7.70
CA GLY A 310 23.97 -7.09 7.45
C GLY A 310 23.73 -5.59 7.24
N GLU A 311 24.81 -4.84 7.04
CA GLU A 311 24.75 -3.40 6.74
C GLU A 311 23.95 -3.13 5.47
N PRO A 312 23.13 -2.07 5.44
CA PRO A 312 22.35 -1.74 4.27
C PRO A 312 23.25 -1.32 3.09
N LEU A 313 23.08 -2.01 1.97
CA LEU A 313 23.81 -1.72 0.72
C LEU A 313 23.40 -0.38 0.10
N ALA A 314 22.20 0.08 0.40
CA ALA A 314 21.69 1.36 -0.05
C ALA A 314 20.64 1.90 0.93
N LYS A 315 20.63 3.22 1.08
CA LYS A 315 19.60 3.96 1.84
C LYS A 315 19.07 5.07 0.95
N MET A 316 17.74 5.17 0.82
CA MET A 316 17.05 6.23 0.09
C MET A 316 15.86 6.73 0.89
N SER A 317 15.96 7.92 1.43
CA SER A 317 14.94 8.56 2.28
C SER A 317 13.82 9.19 1.44
N LEU A 318 12.73 9.62 2.10
CA LEU A 318 11.70 10.45 1.46
C LEU A 318 12.28 11.74 0.92
N VAL A 319 13.19 12.35 1.68
CA VAL A 319 13.85 13.62 1.31
C VAL A 319 14.69 13.44 0.04
N ASP A 320 15.46 12.36 -0.05
CA ASP A 320 16.21 12.03 -1.27
C ASP A 320 15.28 11.86 -2.48
N GLY A 321 14.15 11.16 -2.27
CA GLY A 321 13.15 10.97 -3.31
C GLY A 321 12.52 12.26 -3.81
N MET A 322 12.28 13.23 -2.91
CA MET A 322 11.79 14.55 -3.27
C MET A 322 12.87 15.40 -3.97
N ARG A 323 14.11 15.36 -3.47
CA ARG A 323 15.26 16.05 -4.07
C ARG A 323 15.51 15.62 -5.52
N MET A 324 15.42 14.32 -5.77
CA MET A 324 15.62 13.73 -7.09
C MET A 324 14.36 13.77 -7.96
N HIS A 325 13.29 14.44 -7.54
CA HIS A 325 12.00 14.52 -8.24
C HIS A 325 11.37 13.15 -8.55
N TYR A 326 11.66 12.13 -7.74
CA TYR A 326 10.99 10.82 -7.81
C TYR A 326 9.73 10.75 -6.98
N LEU A 327 9.56 11.70 -6.06
CA LEU A 327 8.36 11.95 -5.28
C LEU A 327 7.86 13.38 -5.52
N ALA A 328 6.57 13.59 -5.30
CA ALA A 328 5.97 14.92 -5.31
C ALA A 328 6.54 15.77 -4.16
N GLN A 329 6.63 17.07 -4.38
CA GLN A 329 6.97 18.01 -3.31
C GLN A 329 5.84 18.13 -2.30
N VAL A 330 6.15 18.51 -1.08
CA VAL A 330 5.19 18.65 0.02
C VAL A 330 4.97 20.12 0.34
N ASP A 331 3.71 20.54 0.29
CA ASP A 331 3.24 21.76 0.95
C ASP A 331 2.63 21.33 2.31
N TYR A 332 3.44 21.41 3.36
CA TYR A 332 3.03 20.97 4.69
C TYR A 332 2.44 22.12 5.49
N ARG A 333 1.15 22.02 5.80
CA ARG A 333 0.40 23.01 6.55
C ARG A 333 0.07 22.48 7.93
N LEU A 334 0.82 22.95 8.91
CA LEU A 334 0.53 22.68 10.31
C LEU A 334 -0.61 23.60 10.76
N MET A 335 -1.72 23.02 11.16
CA MET A 335 -2.91 23.75 11.62
C MET A 335 -2.82 23.88 13.14
N CYS A 336 -2.39 25.05 13.62
CA CYS A 336 -2.13 25.31 15.04
C CYS A 336 -3.21 26.20 15.70
N ASP A 337 -4.34 26.41 15.04
CA ASP A 337 -5.43 27.26 15.55
C ASP A 337 -6.08 26.70 16.84
N ASN A 338 -5.76 25.46 17.19
CA ASN A 338 -6.23 24.78 18.38
C ASN A 338 -5.25 24.81 19.56
N ILE A 339 -4.13 25.55 19.48
CA ILE A 339 -3.21 25.67 20.61
C ILE A 339 -3.79 26.66 21.62
N ASN A 340 -3.88 26.24 22.88
CA ASN A 340 -4.29 27.10 23.98
C ASN A 340 -3.12 28.00 24.46
N TRP A 341 -2.92 29.11 23.79
CA TRP A 341 -1.84 30.04 24.08
C TRP A 341 -1.88 30.62 25.51
N HIS A 342 -3.06 30.67 26.13
CA HIS A 342 -3.21 31.14 27.51
C HIS A 342 -2.60 30.14 28.51
N GLU A 343 -2.65 28.87 28.22
CA GLU A 343 -2.04 27.83 29.06
C GLU A 343 -0.53 27.73 28.90
N VAL A 344 0.03 28.11 27.73
CA VAL A 344 1.46 27.96 27.45
C VAL A 344 2.33 28.60 28.50
N SER A 345 2.02 29.83 28.91
CA SER A 345 2.78 30.55 29.96
C SER A 345 2.63 29.90 31.35
N SER A 346 1.47 29.32 31.65
CA SER A 346 1.20 28.67 32.94
C SER A 346 1.90 27.30 33.10
N LEU A 347 2.35 26.69 32.02
CA LEU A 347 2.99 25.38 32.01
C LEU A 347 4.50 25.43 32.30
N ALA A 348 5.11 26.62 32.26
CA ALA A 348 6.54 26.80 32.52
C ALA A 348 6.99 26.14 33.83
N HIS A 349 8.09 25.39 33.79
CA HIS A 349 8.65 24.61 34.91
C HIS A 349 7.77 23.51 35.51
N GLN A 350 6.62 23.17 34.89
CA GLN A 350 5.82 22.03 35.34
C GLN A 350 6.35 20.72 34.74
N HIS A 351 6.42 19.68 35.56
CA HIS A 351 6.72 18.31 35.10
C HIS A 351 5.41 17.59 34.77
N LEU A 352 5.10 17.52 33.50
CA LEU A 352 3.84 16.99 33.00
C LEU A 352 4.06 15.75 32.13
N THR A 353 3.12 14.83 32.16
CA THR A 353 3.11 13.73 31.20
C THR A 353 2.77 14.25 29.80
N ILE A 354 3.16 13.53 28.75
CA ILE A 354 2.80 13.88 27.36
C ILE A 354 1.27 13.96 27.21
N SER A 355 0.55 13.03 27.84
CA SER A 355 -0.92 13.02 27.83
C SER A 355 -1.51 14.28 28.47
N ASP A 356 -0.97 14.72 29.60
CA ASP A 356 -1.45 15.93 30.30
C ASP A 356 -1.10 17.20 29.51
N LEU A 357 0.10 17.24 28.91
CA LEU A 357 0.51 18.32 28.01
C LEU A 357 -0.44 18.44 26.81
N ASN A 358 -0.72 17.35 26.14
CA ASN A 358 -1.59 17.35 24.99
C ASN A 358 -3.02 17.80 25.34
N LYS A 359 -3.56 17.37 26.49
CA LYS A 359 -4.89 17.80 26.95
C LYS A 359 -4.97 19.28 27.27
N ARG A 360 -3.88 19.88 27.78
CA ARG A 360 -3.85 21.30 28.13
C ARG A 360 -3.51 22.20 26.96
N LEU A 361 -2.59 21.76 26.10
CA LEU A 361 -2.11 22.54 24.97
C LEU A 361 -3.08 22.58 23.79
N PHE A 362 -3.79 21.47 23.52
CA PHE A 362 -4.62 21.38 22.34
C PHE A 362 -6.11 21.45 22.68
N LEU A 363 -6.77 22.49 22.18
CA LEU A 363 -8.22 22.60 22.23
C LEU A 363 -8.87 21.66 21.22
N PRO A 364 -9.97 20.99 21.55
CA PRO A 364 -10.73 20.20 20.59
C PRO A 364 -11.18 21.08 19.42
N GLN A 365 -10.75 20.75 18.21
CA GLN A 365 -11.28 21.42 17.02
C GLN A 365 -12.65 20.86 16.66
N ARG A 366 -13.53 21.72 16.16
CA ARG A 366 -14.80 21.29 15.61
C ARG A 366 -14.59 20.76 14.20
N ASP A 367 -15.20 19.63 13.88
CA ASP A 367 -15.10 18.99 12.58
C ASP A 367 -15.53 19.91 11.43
N GLU A 368 -16.50 20.81 11.67
CA GLU A 368 -16.96 21.80 10.70
C GLU A 368 -15.84 22.77 10.28
N THR A 369 -15.04 23.24 11.24
CA THR A 369 -13.90 24.13 10.96
C THR A 369 -12.86 23.42 10.08
N ILE A 370 -12.64 22.13 10.33
CA ILE A 370 -11.74 21.29 9.53
C ILE A 370 -12.29 21.14 8.10
N VAL A 371 -13.58 20.88 7.94
CA VAL A 371 -14.23 20.79 6.63
C VAL A 371 -14.11 22.10 5.85
N ASP A 372 -14.29 23.24 6.48
CA ASP A 372 -14.12 24.56 5.86
C ASP A 372 -12.67 24.79 5.39
N ALA A 373 -11.70 24.37 6.19
CA ALA A 373 -10.30 24.42 5.79
C ALA A 373 -10.00 23.51 4.57
N ILE A 374 -10.57 22.29 4.55
CA ILE A 374 -10.47 21.37 3.40
C ILE A 374 -11.08 22.02 2.16
N LYS A 375 -12.27 22.60 2.25
CA LYS A 375 -12.95 23.27 1.12
C LYS A 375 -12.11 24.42 0.55
N ARG A 376 -11.47 25.23 1.40
CA ARG A 376 -10.56 26.29 0.96
C ARG A 376 -9.38 25.73 0.17
N VAL A 377 -8.80 24.61 0.59
CA VAL A 377 -7.71 23.96 -0.14
C VAL A 377 -8.21 23.41 -1.47
N MET A 378 -9.40 22.81 -1.50
CA MET A 378 -9.99 22.26 -2.73
C MET A 378 -10.14 23.30 -3.83
N THR A 379 -10.49 24.55 -3.51
CA THR A 379 -10.65 25.62 -4.50
C THR A 379 -9.35 25.97 -5.24
N SER A 380 -8.20 25.64 -4.66
CA SER A 380 -6.89 25.88 -5.28
C SER A 380 -6.44 24.75 -6.22
N LEU A 381 -7.19 23.65 -6.29
CA LEU A 381 -6.82 22.46 -7.04
C LEU A 381 -7.82 22.18 -8.17
N ALA A 382 -7.31 21.92 -9.37
CA ALA A 382 -8.16 21.56 -10.51
C ALA A 382 -8.84 20.19 -10.33
N ARG A 383 -8.21 19.26 -9.60
CA ARG A 383 -8.72 17.90 -9.38
C ARG A 383 -8.33 17.43 -7.97
N PRO A 384 -9.07 17.84 -6.94
CA PRO A 384 -8.75 17.45 -5.56
C PRO A 384 -9.04 15.97 -5.33
N LYS A 385 -8.08 15.26 -4.75
CA LYS A 385 -8.15 13.87 -4.29
C LYS A 385 -7.64 13.80 -2.86
N ILE A 386 -8.56 13.65 -1.92
CA ILE A 386 -8.32 13.87 -0.50
C ILE A 386 -8.35 12.54 0.25
N ALA A 387 -7.32 12.28 1.06
CA ALA A 387 -7.34 11.21 2.05
C ALA A 387 -7.31 11.80 3.47
N VAL A 388 -8.30 11.44 4.28
CA VAL A 388 -8.44 11.91 5.67
C VAL A 388 -8.15 10.76 6.61
N PHE A 389 -7.13 10.92 7.45
CA PHE A 389 -6.77 9.96 8.50
C PHE A 389 -7.43 10.32 9.81
N SER A 390 -8.40 9.51 10.20
CA SER A 390 -9.26 9.72 11.38
C SER A 390 -8.76 8.97 12.61
N PRO A 391 -9.08 9.45 13.84
CA PRO A 391 -8.66 8.79 15.08
C PRO A 391 -9.38 7.46 15.35
N SER A 392 -10.59 7.27 14.85
CA SER A 392 -11.38 6.04 15.04
C SER A 392 -12.29 5.77 13.85
N VAL A 393 -12.78 4.53 13.73
CA VAL A 393 -13.74 4.13 12.68
C VAL A 393 -15.05 4.90 12.80
N ALA A 394 -15.55 5.13 14.02
CA ALA A 394 -16.75 5.92 14.25
C ALA A 394 -16.56 7.36 13.75
N HIS A 395 -15.42 7.98 14.06
CA HIS A 395 -15.09 9.32 13.58
C HIS A 395 -14.94 9.34 12.05
N ALA A 396 -14.26 8.37 11.44
CA ALA A 396 -14.12 8.30 9.99
C ALA A 396 -15.48 8.24 9.28
N LYS A 397 -16.43 7.44 9.81
CA LYS A 397 -17.80 7.35 9.30
C LYS A 397 -18.57 8.67 9.46
N SER A 398 -18.49 9.33 10.62
CA SER A 398 -19.17 10.60 10.89
C SER A 398 -18.59 11.73 10.05
N PHE A 399 -17.27 11.80 9.94
CA PHE A 399 -16.58 12.82 9.17
C PHE A 399 -16.86 12.69 7.66
N ALA A 400 -16.94 11.46 7.11
CA ALA A 400 -17.37 11.25 5.72
C ALA A 400 -18.80 11.75 5.48
N ARG A 401 -19.72 11.56 6.44
CA ARG A 401 -21.08 12.11 6.36
C ARG A 401 -21.07 13.64 6.38
N LEU A 402 -20.27 14.24 7.26
CA LEU A 402 -20.14 15.69 7.38
C LEU A 402 -19.59 16.31 6.08
N LEU A 403 -18.58 15.69 5.47
CA LEU A 403 -18.06 16.09 4.16
C LEU A 403 -19.17 16.07 3.08
N ASN A 404 -19.96 15.00 3.02
CA ASN A 404 -21.07 14.89 2.06
C ASN A 404 -22.15 15.97 2.31
N LEU A 405 -22.52 16.22 3.56
CA LEU A 405 -23.47 17.29 3.92
C LEU A 405 -22.94 18.68 3.54
N SER A 406 -21.62 18.83 3.52
CA SER A 406 -20.93 20.08 3.15
C SER A 406 -20.65 20.19 1.64
N GLY A 407 -21.13 19.25 0.82
CA GLY A 407 -20.99 19.27 -0.63
C GLY A 407 -19.69 18.64 -1.15
N VAL A 408 -18.93 17.93 -0.32
CA VAL A 408 -17.73 17.18 -0.73
C VAL A 408 -18.06 15.71 -0.82
N SER A 409 -18.06 15.13 -2.03
CA SER A 409 -18.33 13.69 -2.21
C SER A 409 -17.28 12.83 -1.50
N ALA A 410 -17.70 12.10 -0.45
CA ALA A 410 -16.79 11.37 0.41
C ALA A 410 -17.29 9.96 0.73
N GLY A 411 -16.36 9.02 0.86
CA GLY A 411 -16.62 7.65 1.31
C GLY A 411 -15.71 7.27 2.47
N CYS A 412 -16.16 6.29 3.28
CA CYS A 412 -15.38 5.76 4.39
C CYS A 412 -14.79 4.40 4.02
N VAL A 413 -13.49 4.20 4.30
CA VAL A 413 -12.75 2.96 4.07
C VAL A 413 -12.37 2.36 5.42
N THR A 414 -12.97 1.22 5.76
CA THR A 414 -12.72 0.51 7.03
C THR A 414 -12.58 -0.99 6.81
N SER A 415 -11.91 -1.68 7.73
CA SER A 415 -11.79 -3.14 7.70
C SER A 415 -13.06 -3.88 8.12
N GLU A 416 -14.05 -3.19 8.68
CA GLU A 416 -15.31 -3.79 9.17
C GLU A 416 -16.23 -4.25 8.03
N ASP A 417 -16.18 -3.59 6.87
CA ASP A 417 -16.96 -3.92 5.67
C ASP A 417 -16.05 -3.84 4.45
N ARG A 418 -15.30 -4.91 4.19
CA ARG A 418 -14.34 -4.98 3.09
C ARG A 418 -14.96 -4.77 1.71
N PRO A 419 -16.12 -5.40 1.36
CA PRO A 419 -16.75 -5.13 0.08
C PRO A 419 -17.08 -3.64 -0.14
N ARG A 420 -17.56 -2.97 0.91
CA ARG A 420 -17.85 -1.54 0.85
C ARG A 420 -16.58 -0.70 0.76
N ALA A 421 -15.50 -1.11 1.44
CA ALA A 421 -14.20 -0.47 1.32
C ALA A 421 -13.65 -0.55 -0.10
N HIS A 422 -13.71 -1.72 -0.74
CA HIS A 422 -13.32 -1.92 -2.15
C HIS A 422 -14.15 -1.06 -3.10
N LYS A 423 -15.49 -1.03 -2.91
CA LYS A 423 -16.37 -0.15 -3.67
C LYS A 423 -15.97 1.32 -3.51
N THR A 424 -15.74 1.76 -2.27
CA THR A 424 -15.34 3.15 -1.98
C THR A 424 -14.02 3.51 -2.67
N LEU A 425 -13.04 2.61 -2.67
CA LEU A 425 -11.77 2.81 -3.35
C LEU A 425 -11.92 2.84 -4.88
N LEU A 426 -12.79 1.98 -5.44
CA LEU A 426 -13.12 2.01 -6.87
C LEU A 426 -13.81 3.33 -7.25
N ASP A 427 -14.76 3.79 -6.45
CA ASP A 427 -15.47 5.06 -6.66
C ASP A 427 -14.50 6.25 -6.56
N PHE A 428 -13.56 6.21 -5.60
CA PHE A 428 -12.54 7.23 -5.46
C PHE A 428 -11.56 7.22 -6.65
N SER A 429 -11.05 6.08 -7.07
CA SER A 429 -10.13 5.97 -8.21
C SER A 429 -10.76 6.35 -9.56
N SER A 430 -12.10 6.20 -9.68
CA SER A 430 -12.88 6.53 -10.86
C SER A 430 -13.46 7.95 -10.86
N ASP A 431 -12.98 8.83 -9.96
CA ASP A 431 -13.44 10.23 -9.80
C ASP A 431 -14.92 10.41 -9.38
N ARG A 432 -15.59 9.33 -8.94
CA ARG A 432 -16.94 9.43 -8.37
C ARG A 432 -16.92 10.01 -6.95
N LEU A 433 -15.81 9.85 -6.24
CA LEU A 433 -15.56 10.46 -4.93
C LEU A 433 -14.34 11.37 -4.97
N THR A 434 -14.45 12.50 -4.27
CA THR A 434 -13.39 13.48 -4.08
C THR A 434 -12.54 13.16 -2.85
N ALA A 435 -13.17 12.61 -1.80
CA ALA A 435 -12.52 12.33 -0.53
C ALA A 435 -12.76 10.91 -0.05
N ILE A 436 -11.77 10.36 0.65
CA ILE A 436 -11.92 9.14 1.45
C ILE A 436 -11.49 9.43 2.90
N THR A 437 -12.21 8.85 3.84
CA THR A 437 -11.84 8.85 5.26
C THR A 437 -11.43 7.45 5.68
N ALA A 438 -10.37 7.32 6.47
CA ALA A 438 -9.87 6.02 6.91
C ALA A 438 -9.18 6.14 8.27
N VAL A 439 -8.97 5.01 8.95
CA VAL A 439 -8.15 4.94 10.17
C VAL A 439 -6.77 4.39 9.80
N ASP A 440 -6.59 3.08 9.81
CA ASP A 440 -5.31 2.42 9.57
C ASP A 440 -5.22 1.70 8.23
N ILE A 441 -6.35 1.43 7.60
CA ILE A 441 -6.42 0.59 6.39
C ILE A 441 -5.60 1.15 5.21
N LEU A 442 -5.37 2.46 5.17
CA LEU A 442 -4.49 3.08 4.19
C LEU A 442 -3.00 2.93 4.53
N ASN A 443 -2.65 2.41 5.72
CA ASN A 443 -1.26 2.21 6.11
C ASN A 443 -0.62 1.04 5.36
N GLU A 444 -1.41 0.02 4.99
CA GLU A 444 -0.91 -1.23 4.44
C GLU A 444 -1.77 -1.71 3.25
N GLY A 445 -1.11 -2.01 2.13
CA GLY A 445 -1.70 -2.77 1.03
C GLY A 445 -2.64 -2.04 0.06
N ILE A 446 -2.96 -0.75 0.26
CA ILE A 446 -3.83 -0.02 -0.67
C ILE A 446 -2.99 0.97 -1.49
N ASP A 447 -3.00 0.80 -2.80
CA ASP A 447 -2.38 1.74 -3.74
C ASP A 447 -3.41 2.73 -4.27
N VAL A 448 -3.31 3.99 -3.82
CA VAL A 448 -4.14 5.09 -4.34
C VAL A 448 -3.20 6.21 -4.83
N PRO A 449 -2.75 6.13 -6.09
CA PRO A 449 -1.67 6.99 -6.58
C PRO A 449 -2.03 8.48 -6.74
N ASP A 450 -3.31 8.79 -6.90
CA ASP A 450 -3.75 10.15 -7.27
C ASP A 450 -4.04 11.09 -6.10
N ILE A 451 -3.83 10.65 -4.84
CA ILE A 451 -4.04 11.51 -3.67
C ILE A 451 -3.09 12.72 -3.75
N ASN A 452 -3.66 13.94 -3.70
CA ASN A 452 -2.91 15.19 -3.71
C ASN A 452 -3.16 16.07 -2.47
N VAL A 453 -4.10 15.65 -1.60
CA VAL A 453 -4.33 16.27 -0.28
C VAL A 453 -4.38 15.17 0.78
N LEU A 454 -3.52 15.28 1.78
CA LEU A 454 -3.52 14.44 2.97
C LEU A 454 -4.00 15.25 4.16
N VAL A 455 -4.97 14.77 4.89
CA VAL A 455 -5.52 15.42 6.09
C VAL A 455 -5.33 14.49 7.28
N PHE A 456 -4.55 14.94 8.25
CA PHE A 456 -4.30 14.19 9.48
C PHE A 456 -5.14 14.78 10.62
N LEU A 457 -6.14 14.02 11.07
CA LEU A 457 -6.98 14.33 12.24
C LEU A 457 -6.61 13.47 13.45
N ARG A 458 -5.58 12.64 13.30
CA ARG A 458 -5.12 11.70 14.28
C ARG A 458 -3.69 12.02 14.68
N ALA A 459 -3.44 12.05 15.99
CA ALA A 459 -2.09 11.95 16.50
C ALA A 459 -1.53 10.54 16.21
N THR A 460 -0.67 10.43 15.23
CA THR A 460 0.06 9.19 14.98
C THR A 460 1.39 9.31 15.70
N HIS A 461 1.52 8.64 16.85
CA HIS A 461 2.74 8.67 17.67
C HIS A 461 3.92 7.94 17.00
N SER A 462 3.64 7.05 16.05
CA SER A 462 4.67 6.30 15.35
C SER A 462 5.19 7.07 14.13
N ARG A 463 6.45 7.48 14.17
CA ARG A 463 7.21 8.04 13.03
C ARG A 463 7.06 7.16 11.79
N ARG A 464 7.11 5.85 11.97
CA ARG A 464 6.96 4.87 10.91
C ARG A 464 5.61 4.99 10.20
N ILE A 465 4.51 5.01 10.95
CA ILE A 465 3.15 5.10 10.37
C ILE A 465 2.99 6.42 9.62
N PHE A 466 3.48 7.52 10.20
CA PHE A 466 3.45 8.82 9.56
C PHE A 466 4.21 8.84 8.23
N VAL A 467 5.45 8.37 8.23
CA VAL A 467 6.30 8.30 7.03
C VAL A 467 5.66 7.40 5.96
N GLN A 468 5.02 6.29 6.35
CA GLN A 468 4.30 5.42 5.43
C GLN A 468 3.07 6.09 4.82
N GLN A 469 2.26 6.79 5.63
CA GLN A 469 1.08 7.54 5.18
C GLN A 469 1.47 8.69 4.27
N LEU A 470 2.46 9.46 4.66
CA LEU A 470 3.02 10.56 3.87
C LEU A 470 3.53 10.04 2.52
N GLY A 471 4.37 9.02 2.53
CA GLY A 471 4.97 8.46 1.32
C GLY A 471 3.97 7.92 0.29
N ARG A 472 2.77 7.51 0.71
CA ARG A 472 1.68 7.15 -0.21
C ARG A 472 1.14 8.35 -0.96
N GLY A 473 0.92 9.46 -0.25
CA GLY A 473 0.49 10.72 -0.85
C GLY A 473 1.56 11.39 -1.72
N LEU A 474 2.83 11.00 -1.61
CA LEU A 474 3.91 11.62 -2.38
C LEU A 474 4.18 10.94 -3.72
N ARG A 475 3.51 9.85 -4.05
CA ARG A 475 3.68 9.22 -5.38
C ARG A 475 3.32 10.20 -6.48
N LEU A 476 4.15 10.22 -7.52
CA LEU A 476 3.86 11.00 -8.71
C LEU A 476 2.66 10.41 -9.45
N GLY A 477 1.73 11.26 -9.85
CA GLY A 477 0.56 10.93 -10.65
C GLY A 477 0.45 11.85 -11.87
N ARG A 478 -0.60 11.68 -12.67
CA ARG A 478 -0.82 12.53 -13.86
C ARG A 478 -0.97 14.00 -13.47
N GLY A 479 0.02 14.84 -13.82
CA GLY A 479 0.02 16.28 -13.54
C GLY A 479 0.24 16.65 -12.07
N LYS A 480 0.59 15.68 -11.22
CA LYS A 480 0.83 15.90 -9.80
C LYS A 480 2.31 16.22 -9.55
N THR A 481 2.59 17.45 -9.19
CA THR A 481 3.92 17.93 -8.79
C THR A 481 4.05 18.15 -7.30
N HIS A 482 2.92 18.41 -6.62
CA HIS A 482 2.86 18.75 -5.20
C HIS A 482 1.78 17.93 -4.49
N THR A 483 1.99 17.70 -3.20
CA THR A 483 0.99 17.16 -2.28
C THR A 483 0.81 18.14 -1.13
N ILE A 484 -0.43 18.55 -0.87
CA ILE A 484 -0.76 19.38 0.29
C ILE A 484 -1.02 18.47 1.46
N VAL A 485 -0.34 18.71 2.56
CA VAL A 485 -0.55 18.02 3.83
C VAL A 485 -1.16 19.01 4.81
N MET A 486 -2.35 18.71 5.29
CA MET A 486 -3.04 19.46 6.34
C MET A 486 -2.95 18.64 7.64
N ASP A 487 -2.14 19.06 8.58
CA ASP A 487 -1.95 18.37 9.85
C ASP A 487 -2.62 19.15 10.98
N PHE A 488 -3.74 18.62 11.47
CA PHE A 488 -4.45 19.18 12.63
C PHE A 488 -3.86 18.57 13.89
N VAL A 489 -2.85 19.26 14.44
CA VAL A 489 -2.02 18.74 15.52
C VAL A 489 -2.82 18.57 16.81
N THR A 490 -2.72 17.38 17.38
CA THR A 490 -3.26 17.05 18.70
C THR A 490 -2.21 16.38 19.61
N ASP A 491 -0.95 16.30 19.16
CA ASP A 491 0.15 15.70 19.89
C ASP A 491 1.47 16.43 19.61
N ILE A 492 2.14 16.79 20.68
CA ILE A 492 3.38 17.56 20.62
C ILE A 492 4.53 16.82 19.93
N ARG A 493 4.58 15.50 20.04
CA ARG A 493 5.59 14.67 19.37
C ARG A 493 5.52 14.80 17.86
N ARG A 494 4.32 15.09 17.32
CA ARG A 494 4.13 15.33 15.90
C ARG A 494 4.86 16.56 15.40
N LEU A 495 4.88 17.62 16.23
CA LEU A 495 5.59 18.85 15.90
C LEU A 495 7.10 18.60 15.80
N ALA A 496 7.66 17.75 16.67
CA ALA A 496 9.06 17.36 16.64
C ALA A 496 9.44 16.63 15.34
N LEU A 497 8.61 15.68 14.92
CA LEU A 497 8.82 14.94 13.67
C LEU A 497 8.81 15.82 12.43
N VAL A 498 7.88 16.77 12.38
CA VAL A 498 7.77 17.71 11.25
C VAL A 498 8.99 18.61 11.21
N LYS A 499 9.49 19.06 12.37
CA LYS A 499 10.72 19.86 12.45
C LYS A 499 11.93 19.07 11.97
N GLU A 500 12.10 17.82 12.39
CA GLU A 500 13.20 16.96 11.95
C GLU A 500 13.19 16.77 10.43
N LEU A 501 12.03 16.47 9.83
CA LEU A 501 11.88 16.39 8.38
C LEU A 501 12.21 17.71 7.68
N ASN A 502 11.83 18.85 8.28
CA ASN A 502 12.16 20.15 7.76
C ASN A 502 13.67 20.45 7.82
N ASP A 503 14.32 20.09 8.92
CA ASP A 503 15.75 20.30 9.11
C ASP A 503 16.58 19.37 8.21
N GLU A 504 16.17 18.13 8.03
CA GLU A 504 16.75 17.22 7.02
C GLU A 504 16.61 17.80 5.61
N SER A 505 15.44 18.38 5.29
CA SER A 505 15.18 18.97 3.97
C SER A 505 16.06 20.20 3.70
N LYS A 506 16.38 20.99 4.71
CA LYS A 506 17.26 22.17 4.62
C LYS A 506 18.75 21.82 4.62
N GLY A 507 19.11 20.54 4.66
CA GLY A 507 20.50 20.10 4.63
C GLY A 507 21.28 20.40 5.92
N LYS A 508 20.60 20.64 7.04
CA LYS A 508 21.23 20.82 8.36
C LYS A 508 21.67 19.51 9.02
N THR A 509 21.99 18.48 8.25
CA THR A 509 22.78 17.38 8.74
C THR A 509 24.24 17.82 8.87
N ARG A 510 24.84 17.52 10.02
CA ARG A 510 26.21 17.90 10.37
C ARG A 510 27.19 17.66 9.22
N GLY A 511 27.59 18.74 8.54
CA GLY A 511 28.82 18.79 7.74
C GLY A 511 28.71 18.30 6.30
N THR A 512 27.98 18.99 5.42
CA THR A 512 28.32 19.17 4.00
C THR A 512 27.46 20.28 3.38
N THR A 513 28.00 21.01 2.42
CA THR A 513 27.50 22.21 1.75
C THR A 513 26.04 22.10 1.28
N PRO A 514 25.24 23.18 1.42
CA PRO A 514 23.81 23.16 1.14
C PRO A 514 23.55 23.32 -0.35
N GLU A 515 23.04 22.28 -1.01
CA GLU A 515 22.27 22.46 -2.23
C GLU A 515 20.78 22.55 -1.85
N THR A 516 20.16 23.62 -2.32
CA THR A 516 18.85 24.12 -1.93
C THR A 516 17.73 23.13 -2.31
N VAL A 517 17.13 22.50 -1.36
CA VAL A 517 15.86 21.77 -1.54
C VAL A 517 14.72 22.77 -1.51
N TYR A 518 14.05 22.95 -2.63
CA TYR A 518 12.81 23.71 -2.69
C TYR A 518 11.66 22.92 -2.06
N LEU A 519 11.56 22.99 -0.75
CA LEU A 519 10.28 23.07 -0.11
C LEU A 519 9.93 24.54 -0.15
N LYS A 520 8.92 24.92 -0.93
CA LYS A 520 8.48 26.29 -1.06
C LYS A 520 8.35 26.91 0.34
N ASP A 521 9.02 28.03 0.57
CA ASP A 521 9.09 28.84 1.76
C ASP A 521 8.47 28.22 3.04
N GLY A 522 9.33 27.51 3.81
CA GLY A 522 8.96 26.91 5.09
C GLY A 522 8.07 25.67 4.97
N VAL A 523 8.65 24.50 5.19
CA VAL A 523 7.91 23.21 5.29
C VAL A 523 6.81 23.27 6.34
N VAL A 524 6.92 24.20 7.27
CA VAL A 524 5.93 24.51 8.29
C VAL A 524 5.63 26.00 8.20
N THR A 525 4.50 26.33 7.58
CA THR A 525 3.97 27.69 7.61
C THR A 525 3.10 27.82 8.85
N PHE A 526 3.60 28.47 9.88
CA PHE A 526 2.77 28.89 10.99
C PHE A 526 2.09 30.19 10.60
N SER A 527 0.79 30.24 10.73
CA SER A 527 0.01 31.47 10.56
C SER A 527 0.27 32.49 11.70
N ASP A 528 0.87 32.05 12.82
CA ASP A 528 1.20 32.87 13.98
C ASP A 528 2.71 32.83 14.30
N PRO A 529 3.42 34.00 14.35
CA PRO A 529 4.82 34.09 14.75
C PRO A 529 5.11 33.53 16.16
N LYS A 530 4.12 33.52 17.07
CA LYS A 530 4.25 32.90 18.39
C LYS A 530 4.37 31.39 18.29
N ALA A 531 3.62 30.76 17.39
CA ALA A 531 3.70 29.35 17.13
C ALA A 531 5.09 28.93 16.61
N GLN A 532 5.70 29.71 15.74
CA GLN A 532 7.06 29.47 15.25
C GLN A 532 8.08 29.50 16.38
N ARG A 533 8.03 30.55 17.26
CA ARG A 533 8.94 30.67 18.40
C ARG A 533 8.77 29.55 19.42
N PHE A 534 7.54 29.16 19.70
CA PHE A 534 7.21 28.04 20.57
C PHE A 534 7.81 26.72 20.04
N VAL A 535 7.63 26.45 18.75
CA VAL A 535 8.19 25.26 18.09
C VAL A 535 9.72 25.27 18.12
N ASP A 536 10.35 26.40 17.81
CA ASP A 536 11.81 26.53 17.77
C ASP A 536 12.48 26.40 19.15
N ALA A 537 11.84 26.91 20.18
CA ALA A 537 12.37 26.85 21.54
C ALA A 537 12.25 25.45 22.18
N TRP A 538 11.21 24.73 21.84
CA TRP A 538 10.84 23.51 22.56
C TRP A 538 11.17 22.19 21.84
N LEU A 539 11.22 22.18 20.53
CA LEU A 539 11.38 20.96 19.78
C LEU A 539 12.80 20.45 19.62
N SER A 540 13.83 21.22 20.02
CA SER A 540 15.20 20.70 20.09
C SER A 540 15.33 19.55 21.10
N ASP A 541 14.53 19.58 22.16
CA ASP A 541 14.58 18.61 23.25
C ASP A 541 13.57 17.45 23.07
N VAL A 542 12.52 17.66 22.30
CA VAL A 542 11.42 16.69 22.09
C VAL A 542 11.75 15.63 21.02
N ALA A 543 12.73 15.86 20.16
CA ALA A 543 13.13 14.88 19.15
C ALA A 543 13.62 13.53 19.74
N SER A 544 14.03 13.53 21.02
CA SER A 544 14.41 12.33 21.77
C SER A 544 13.24 11.56 22.40
N LEU A 545 12.01 12.02 22.22
CA LEU A 545 10.81 11.52 22.93
C LEU A 545 10.01 10.47 22.17
N GLU A 546 10.41 10.11 20.95
CA GLU A 546 9.65 9.18 20.11
C GLU A 546 9.38 7.83 20.77
N ASP A 547 10.26 7.37 21.64
CA ASP A 547 10.18 6.05 22.30
C ASP A 547 9.74 6.13 23.77
N LYS A 548 9.41 7.34 24.28
CA LYS A 548 9.02 7.50 25.69
C LYS A 548 7.54 7.22 25.90
N ALA A 549 7.25 6.46 26.96
CA ALA A 549 5.88 6.14 27.35
C ALA A 549 5.10 7.42 27.72
N ASP A 550 3.79 7.44 27.47
CA ASP A 550 2.89 8.56 27.78
C ASP A 550 2.90 9.00 29.26
N ALA A 551 3.38 8.14 30.14
CA ALA A 551 3.51 8.39 31.60
C ALA A 551 4.82 9.08 31.99
N GLU A 552 5.78 9.25 31.06
CA GLU A 552 7.06 9.91 31.37
C GLU A 552 6.85 11.43 31.55
N LYS A 553 7.37 11.99 32.62
CA LYS A 553 7.22 13.43 32.93
C LYS A 553 8.30 14.24 32.25
N LEU A 554 7.89 15.31 31.61
CA LEU A 554 8.74 16.26 30.91
C LEU A 554 8.65 17.62 31.59
N GLU A 555 9.76 18.33 31.67
CA GLU A 555 9.79 19.71 32.12
C GLU A 555 9.43 20.64 30.95
N PHE A 556 8.46 21.51 31.15
CA PHE A 556 8.05 22.49 30.14
C PHE A 556 8.99 23.71 30.16
N PRO A 557 9.60 24.10 29.03
CA PRO A 557 10.56 25.20 28.99
C PRO A 557 9.91 26.54 29.24
N THR A 558 10.70 27.50 29.76
CA THR A 558 10.29 28.88 29.92
C THR A 558 10.35 29.60 28.58
N MET A 559 9.23 30.15 28.13
CA MET A 559 9.23 31.10 27.02
C MET A 559 9.63 32.48 27.55
N LYS A 560 10.75 33.03 27.07
CA LYS A 560 11.08 34.43 27.36
C LYS A 560 10.09 35.33 26.63
N GLU A 561 9.31 36.09 27.37
CA GLU A 561 8.57 37.23 26.84
C GLU A 561 9.58 38.30 26.49
N GLU A 562 9.75 38.65 25.22
CA GLU A 562 10.33 39.88 24.75
C GLU A 562 9.24 40.90 24.41
#